data_fd24671e949624a8765e12386f99dd6b
#
_entry.id   fd24671e949624a8765e12386f99dd6b
#
_cell.length_a   1.000
_cell.length_b   1.000
_cell.length_c   1.000
_cell.angle_alpha   90.00
_cell.angle_beta   90.00
_cell.angle_gamma   90.00
#
_symmetry.space_group_name_H-M   'P 1'
#
loop_
_entity.id
_entity.type
_entity.pdbx_description
1 polymer ?
#
loop_
_entity_poly.entity_id
_entity_poly.type
_entity_poly.pdbx_seq_one_letter_code
_entity_poly.pdbx_strand_id
1 'polypeptide(L)'
;MTALQRYHSANLPELMKIISKNGIGMDDYLDRFFNNSYETTTNYPPYNLIHVNNVESVLEIALAGFNKKELKVYTEYGKLIIEGQKETKETKSEYVHQGLAQRSFTREWTLSDDVEVGDVSFKDGLLTVKLGKVVPDHHARKDYL
;
A
#
# COMPACT_ATOMS: atom_id res chain seq x y z
N MET A 1 24.72 21.11 -0.59
CA MET A 1 24.19 19.74 -0.73
C MET A 1 23.67 19.26 0.62
N THR A 2 22.39 19.23 0.78
CA THR A 2 21.76 18.72 2.01
C THR A 2 21.85 17.20 2.01
N ALA A 3 22.60 16.66 2.97
CA ALA A 3 22.60 15.23 3.20
C ALA A 3 21.18 14.77 3.58
N LEU A 4 20.68 13.78 2.90
CA LEU A 4 19.43 13.11 3.29
C LEU A 4 19.62 12.57 4.72
N GLN A 5 19.01 13.22 5.68
CA GLN A 5 18.99 12.71 7.04
C GLN A 5 18.11 11.45 7.04
N ARG A 6 18.74 10.33 7.31
CA ARG A 6 17.99 9.10 7.57
C ARG A 6 17.38 9.20 8.95
N TYR A 7 16.07 9.24 9.01
CA TYR A 7 15.35 9.19 10.28
C TYR A 7 15.35 7.76 10.81
N HIS A 8 15.91 7.58 11.98
CA HIS A 8 15.84 6.32 12.71
C HIS A 8 14.65 6.34 13.69
N SER A 9 14.20 5.18 14.11
CA SER A 9 13.11 5.05 15.09
C SER A 9 13.35 5.85 16.39
N ALA A 10 14.60 6.07 16.74
CA ALA A 10 14.98 6.90 17.90
C ALA A 10 14.64 8.39 17.70
N ASN A 11 14.50 8.86 16.45
CA ASN A 11 14.17 10.24 16.13
C ASN A 11 12.68 10.46 15.87
N LEU A 12 11.87 9.40 15.98
CA LEU A 12 10.44 9.46 15.74
C LEU A 12 9.71 10.49 16.59
N PRO A 13 9.97 10.63 17.91
CA PRO A 13 9.31 11.66 18.73
C PRO A 13 9.59 13.09 18.25
N GLU A 14 10.80 13.37 17.78
CA GLU A 14 11.15 14.67 17.23
C GLU A 14 10.45 14.95 15.91
N LEU A 15 10.39 13.94 15.04
CA LEU A 15 9.66 14.02 13.78
C LEU A 15 8.18 14.29 14.01
N MET A 16 7.57 13.60 14.98
CA MET A 16 6.17 13.80 15.36
C MET A 16 5.91 15.23 15.86
N LYS A 17 6.84 15.79 16.63
CA LYS A 17 6.74 17.18 17.08
C LYS A 17 6.78 18.16 15.93
N ILE A 18 7.64 17.95 14.95
CA ILE A 18 7.75 18.80 13.75
C ILE A 18 6.45 18.74 12.96
N ILE A 19 5.90 17.57 12.76
CA ILE A 19 4.63 17.37 12.04
C ILE A 19 3.49 18.04 12.78
N SER A 20 3.39 17.84 14.10
CA SER A 20 2.33 18.45 14.92
C SER A 20 2.41 19.97 14.97
N LYS A 21 3.62 20.52 14.90
CA LYS A 21 3.84 21.97 14.93
C LYS A 21 3.44 22.65 13.61
N ASN A 22 3.66 21.98 12.48
CA ASN A 22 3.50 22.58 11.15
C ASN A 22 2.30 22.03 10.38
N GLY A 23 1.67 20.96 10.87
CA GLY A 23 0.53 20.33 10.22
C GLY A 23 -0.78 20.63 10.93
N ILE A 24 -1.83 20.85 10.16
CA ILE A 24 -3.19 21.06 10.66
C ILE A 24 -4.06 19.93 10.11
N GLY A 25 -4.76 19.23 11.00
CA GLY A 25 -5.63 18.11 10.60
C GLY A 25 -4.88 16.84 10.24
N MET A 26 -3.61 16.73 10.67
CA MET A 26 -2.76 15.58 10.35
C MET A 26 -2.99 14.37 11.28
N ASP A 27 -3.69 14.56 12.40
CA ASP A 27 -3.85 13.51 13.40
C ASP A 27 -4.53 12.28 12.84
N ASP A 28 -5.63 12.45 12.11
CA ASP A 28 -6.34 11.34 11.47
C ASP A 28 -5.49 10.64 10.41
N TYR A 29 -4.70 11.41 9.67
CA TYR A 29 -3.79 10.87 8.67
C TYR A 29 -2.71 10.00 9.31
N LEU A 30 -2.10 10.49 10.40
CA LEU A 30 -1.08 9.75 11.13
C LEU A 30 -1.65 8.49 11.78
N ASP A 31 -2.85 8.57 12.36
CA ASP A 31 -3.52 7.41 12.93
C ASP A 31 -3.77 6.33 11.89
N ARG A 32 -4.23 6.70 10.70
CA ARG A 32 -4.41 5.76 9.59
C ARG A 32 -3.09 5.11 9.17
N PHE A 33 -2.02 5.89 9.15
CA PHE A 33 -0.69 5.40 8.77
C PHE A 33 -0.13 4.43 9.83
N PHE A 34 -0.19 4.80 11.10
CA PHE A 34 0.38 4.00 12.18
C PHE A 34 -0.42 2.75 12.50
N ASN A 35 -1.73 2.78 12.39
CA ASN A 35 -2.56 1.60 12.61
C ASN A 35 -2.23 0.47 11.63
N ASN A 36 -1.75 0.79 10.45
CA ASN A 36 -1.32 -0.20 9.48
C ASN A 36 0.08 -0.75 9.77
N SER A 37 0.91 0.01 10.47
CA SER A 37 2.31 -0.38 10.70
C SER A 37 2.47 -1.47 11.75
N TYR A 38 1.47 -1.65 12.59
CA TYR A 38 1.54 -2.60 13.70
C TYR A 38 1.03 -4.01 13.37
N GLU A 39 0.34 -4.19 12.26
CA GLU A 39 -0.39 -5.42 12.01
C GLU A 39 0.34 -6.48 11.19
N THR A 40 1.47 -6.21 10.57
CA THR A 40 2.05 -7.22 9.68
C THR A 40 3.54 -7.43 9.85
N THR A 41 3.84 -8.55 10.48
CA THR A 41 5.14 -9.20 10.41
C THR A 41 5.26 -10.12 9.19
N THR A 42 4.20 -10.31 8.39
CA THR A 42 4.18 -11.21 7.24
C THR A 42 4.39 -10.45 5.95
N ASN A 43 5.42 -10.85 5.18
CA ASN A 43 5.71 -10.32 3.84
C ASN A 43 4.89 -11.02 2.74
N TYR A 44 3.72 -11.54 3.08
CA TYR A 44 2.85 -12.22 2.11
C TYR A 44 1.64 -11.37 1.76
N PRO A 45 1.29 -11.27 0.50
CA PRO A 45 2.05 -11.74 -0.67
C PRO A 45 3.24 -10.86 -1.02
N PRO A 46 4.27 -11.38 -1.69
CA PRO A 46 5.39 -10.58 -2.13
C PRO A 46 4.95 -9.56 -3.18
N TYR A 47 5.52 -8.38 -3.13
CA TYR A 47 5.17 -7.29 -4.03
C TYR A 47 6.37 -6.45 -4.42
N ASN A 48 6.25 -5.75 -5.54
CA ASN A 48 7.16 -4.71 -5.98
C ASN A 48 6.40 -3.39 -6.11
N LEU A 49 7.01 -2.32 -5.66
CA LEU A 49 6.53 -0.98 -5.93
C LEU A 49 7.54 -0.31 -6.85
N ILE A 50 7.12 -0.01 -8.08
CA ILE A 50 7.97 0.52 -9.13
C ILE A 50 7.69 2.00 -9.31
N HIS A 51 8.73 2.81 -9.20
CA HIS A 51 8.67 4.22 -9.52
C HIS A 51 8.92 4.40 -11.02
N VAL A 52 7.89 4.77 -11.77
CA VAL A 52 7.99 4.98 -13.22
C VAL A 52 8.50 6.40 -13.52
N ASN A 53 7.83 7.39 -12.94
CA ASN A 53 8.22 8.80 -13.02
C ASN A 53 7.60 9.56 -11.84
N ASN A 54 7.73 10.88 -11.81
CA ASN A 54 7.27 11.70 -10.67
C ASN A 54 5.75 11.64 -10.43
N VAL A 55 4.98 11.19 -11.40
CA VAL A 55 3.52 11.13 -11.31
C VAL A 55 2.95 9.72 -11.44
N GLU A 56 3.77 8.73 -11.75
CA GLU A 56 3.31 7.36 -11.95
C GLU A 56 4.13 6.35 -11.15
N SER A 57 3.43 5.42 -10.53
CA SER A 57 4.00 4.26 -9.86
C SER A 57 3.19 3.02 -10.23
N VAL A 58 3.81 1.86 -10.15
CA VAL A 58 3.17 0.59 -10.42
C VAL A 58 3.41 -0.36 -9.24
N LEU A 59 2.33 -0.89 -8.71
CA LEU A 59 2.39 -1.93 -7.70
C LEU A 59 2.16 -3.29 -8.37
N GLU A 60 3.10 -4.20 -8.19
CA GLU A 60 3.00 -5.57 -8.70
C GLU A 60 2.97 -6.54 -7.53
N ILE A 61 1.99 -7.43 -7.54
CA ILE A 61 1.81 -8.42 -6.48
C ILE A 61 1.80 -9.82 -7.08
N ALA A 62 2.66 -10.69 -6.56
CA ALA A 62 2.73 -12.06 -7.00
C ALA A 62 1.62 -12.89 -6.34
N LEU A 63 0.66 -13.31 -7.14
CA LEU A 63 -0.52 -14.06 -6.70
C LEU A 63 -0.73 -15.33 -7.54
N ALA A 64 0.34 -16.07 -7.73
CA ALA A 64 0.29 -17.34 -8.44
C ALA A 64 -0.68 -18.30 -7.73
N GLY A 65 -1.56 -18.91 -8.51
CA GLY A 65 -2.56 -19.85 -8.00
C GLY A 65 -3.89 -19.22 -7.59
N PHE A 66 -4.00 -17.88 -7.59
CA PHE A 66 -5.27 -17.18 -7.38
C PHE A 66 -6.03 -17.02 -8.70
N ASN A 67 -7.36 -17.07 -8.61
CA ASN A 67 -8.26 -16.70 -9.69
C ASN A 67 -8.70 -15.25 -9.50
N LYS A 68 -9.03 -14.57 -10.58
CA LYS A 68 -9.53 -13.19 -10.53
C LYS A 68 -10.74 -13.04 -9.61
N LYS A 69 -11.60 -14.05 -9.55
CA LYS A 69 -12.80 -14.06 -8.69
C LYS A 69 -12.48 -14.11 -7.19
N GLU A 70 -11.30 -14.57 -6.84
CA GLU A 70 -10.84 -14.68 -5.45
C GLU A 70 -10.18 -13.39 -4.95
N LEU A 71 -10.00 -12.42 -5.83
CA LEU A 71 -9.31 -11.16 -5.53
C LEU A 71 -10.28 -9.99 -5.49
N LYS A 72 -10.04 -9.09 -4.53
CA LYS A 72 -10.72 -7.80 -4.45
C LYS A 72 -9.69 -6.70 -4.34
N VAL A 73 -9.86 -5.67 -5.13
CA VAL A 73 -9.01 -4.46 -5.11
C VAL A 73 -9.93 -3.27 -4.99
N TYR A 74 -9.77 -2.49 -3.94
CA TYR A 74 -10.61 -1.32 -3.71
C TYR A 74 -9.88 -0.26 -2.89
N THR A 75 -10.40 0.94 -2.92
CA THR A 75 -9.92 2.05 -2.09
C THR A 75 -10.99 2.45 -1.10
N GLU A 76 -10.57 2.72 0.12
CA GLU A 76 -11.45 3.16 1.19
C GLU A 76 -10.65 3.98 2.20
N TYR A 77 -11.17 5.13 2.59
CA TYR A 77 -10.54 6.02 3.58
C TYR A 77 -9.06 6.35 3.29
N GLY A 78 -8.75 6.63 2.03
CA GLY A 78 -7.38 6.95 1.63
C GLY A 78 -6.40 5.78 1.66
N LYS A 79 -6.92 4.55 1.63
CA LYS A 79 -6.13 3.33 1.60
C LYS A 79 -6.46 2.52 0.35
N LEU A 80 -5.43 1.91 -0.21
CA LEU A 80 -5.59 0.86 -1.20
C LEU A 80 -5.62 -0.47 -0.47
N ILE A 81 -6.69 -1.23 -0.65
CA ILE A 81 -6.89 -2.51 0.03
C ILE A 81 -6.96 -3.61 -1.02
N ILE A 82 -6.17 -4.64 -0.81
CA ILE A 82 -6.14 -5.81 -1.69
C ILE A 82 -6.39 -7.04 -0.83
N GLU A 83 -7.45 -7.76 -1.15
CA GLU A 83 -7.85 -8.97 -0.46
C GLU A 83 -7.82 -10.17 -1.40
N GLY A 84 -7.30 -11.27 -0.91
CA GLY A 84 -7.36 -12.54 -1.59
C GLY A 84 -7.98 -13.59 -0.66
N GLN A 85 -8.92 -14.35 -1.20
CA GLN A 85 -9.55 -15.44 -0.46
C GLN A 85 -9.26 -16.76 -1.15
N LYS A 86 -8.72 -17.70 -0.38
CA LYS A 86 -8.52 -19.08 -0.79
C LYS A 86 -9.34 -20.00 0.10
N GLU A 87 -10.06 -20.93 -0.54
CA GLU A 87 -10.66 -22.01 0.21
C GLU A 87 -9.58 -22.91 0.79
N THR A 88 -9.62 -23.11 2.10
CA THR A 88 -8.74 -24.05 2.78
C THR A 88 -9.20 -25.47 2.42
N LYS A 89 -8.62 -26.04 1.39
CA LYS A 89 -8.77 -27.47 1.12
C LYS A 89 -7.80 -28.21 2.03
N GLU A 90 -8.31 -29.12 2.86
CA GLU A 90 -7.47 -30.08 3.54
C GLU A 90 -6.80 -30.96 2.48
N THR A 91 -5.62 -30.58 2.07
CA THR A 91 -4.81 -31.42 1.20
C THR A 91 -4.05 -32.40 2.08
N LYS A 92 -4.29 -33.68 1.84
CA LYS A 92 -3.51 -34.77 2.48
C LYS A 92 -2.11 -34.91 1.88
N SER A 93 -1.65 -33.92 1.13
CA SER A 93 -0.37 -33.94 0.46
C SER A 93 0.74 -33.52 1.39
N GLU A 94 1.76 -34.35 1.54
CA GLU A 94 3.00 -33.98 2.21
C GLU A 94 3.89 -33.21 1.23
N TYR A 95 4.29 -32.00 1.59
CA TYR A 95 5.22 -31.22 0.78
C TYR A 95 6.67 -31.63 1.11
N VAL A 96 7.42 -32.05 0.11
CA VAL A 96 8.85 -32.21 0.22
C VAL A 96 9.52 -30.85 0.37
N HIS A 97 8.99 -29.86 -0.35
CA HIS A 97 9.38 -28.46 -0.24
C HIS A 97 8.16 -27.59 -0.57
N GLN A 98 7.86 -26.62 0.26
CA GLN A 98 6.79 -25.68 0.01
C GLN A 98 7.35 -24.25 -0.09
N GLY A 99 7.64 -23.82 -1.31
CA GLY A 99 8.11 -22.45 -1.59
C GLY A 99 7.01 -21.49 -1.97
N LEU A 100 5.81 -22.00 -2.31
CA LEU A 100 4.65 -21.17 -2.68
C LEU A 100 3.60 -21.23 -1.58
N ALA A 101 3.24 -20.08 -1.06
CA ALA A 101 2.11 -19.94 -0.16
C ALA A 101 0.88 -19.52 -0.95
N GLN A 102 -0.25 -20.23 -0.75
CA GLN A 102 -1.54 -19.89 -1.32
C GLN A 102 -2.53 -19.78 -0.16
N ARG A 103 -2.58 -18.62 0.46
CA ARG A 103 -3.43 -18.40 1.63
C ARG A 103 -4.19 -17.08 1.49
N SER A 104 -5.30 -16.99 2.20
CA SER A 104 -6.06 -15.75 2.28
C SER A 104 -5.22 -14.66 2.92
N PHE A 105 -5.37 -13.45 2.41
CA PHE A 105 -4.62 -12.29 2.89
C PHE A 105 -5.45 -11.02 2.75
N THR A 106 -5.06 -10.03 3.51
CA THR A 106 -5.50 -8.64 3.35
C THR A 106 -4.28 -7.74 3.46
N ARG A 107 -4.02 -6.94 2.43
CA ARG A 107 -2.92 -5.97 2.44
C ARG A 107 -3.48 -4.58 2.22
N GLU A 108 -2.92 -3.63 2.95
CA GLU A 108 -3.33 -2.24 2.89
C GLU A 108 -2.12 -1.34 2.64
N TRP A 109 -2.30 -0.33 1.80
CA TRP A 109 -1.33 0.73 1.58
C TRP A 109 -2.01 2.07 1.80
N THR A 110 -1.40 2.93 2.58
CA THR A 110 -1.90 4.30 2.77
C THR A 110 -1.51 5.14 1.55
N LEU A 111 -2.51 5.74 0.92
CA LEU A 111 -2.31 6.63 -0.21
C LEU A 111 -2.32 8.09 0.25
N SER A 112 -1.42 8.89 -0.30
CA SER A 112 -1.53 10.34 -0.13
C SER A 112 -2.74 10.88 -0.89
N ASP A 113 -3.23 12.06 -0.50
CA ASP A 113 -4.47 12.62 -1.04
C ASP A 113 -4.44 12.87 -2.55
N ASP A 114 -3.24 13.00 -3.11
CA ASP A 114 -3.04 13.25 -4.54
C ASP A 114 -2.85 11.97 -5.37
N VAL A 115 -2.90 10.80 -4.75
CA VAL A 115 -2.72 9.52 -5.45
C VAL A 115 -4.06 8.88 -5.75
N GLU A 116 -4.26 8.52 -7.01
CA GLU A 116 -5.43 7.79 -7.49
C GLU A 116 -5.01 6.45 -8.10
N VAL A 117 -5.89 5.47 -7.98
CA VAL A 117 -5.73 4.17 -8.63
C VAL A 117 -6.19 4.29 -10.07
N GLY A 118 -5.33 3.91 -11.01
CA GLY A 118 -5.64 3.83 -12.43
C GLY A 118 -6.04 2.41 -12.83
N ASP A 119 -5.40 1.90 -13.86
CA ASP A 119 -5.71 0.56 -14.38
C ASP A 119 -5.26 -0.54 -13.42
N VAL A 120 -6.12 -1.52 -13.24
CA VAL A 120 -5.83 -2.73 -12.46
C VAL A 120 -5.99 -3.92 -13.38
N SER A 121 -4.98 -4.78 -13.43
CA SER A 121 -5.01 -5.99 -14.24
C SER A 121 -4.46 -7.18 -13.47
N PHE A 122 -5.02 -8.34 -13.75
CA PHE A 122 -4.52 -9.61 -13.21
C PHE A 122 -4.27 -10.57 -14.37
N LYS A 123 -3.01 -10.86 -14.61
CA LYS A 123 -2.58 -11.70 -15.72
C LYS A 123 -1.36 -12.51 -15.32
N ASP A 124 -1.36 -13.77 -15.72
CA ASP A 124 -0.22 -14.69 -15.50
C ASP A 124 0.22 -14.79 -14.03
N GLY A 125 -0.75 -14.69 -13.10
CA GLY A 125 -0.47 -14.74 -11.68
C GLY A 125 0.09 -13.44 -11.08
N LEU A 126 0.13 -12.37 -11.86
CA LEU A 126 0.62 -11.07 -11.41
C LEU A 126 -0.52 -10.04 -11.40
N LEU A 127 -0.79 -9.49 -10.23
CA LEU A 127 -1.71 -8.37 -10.07
C LEU A 127 -0.92 -7.07 -10.22
N THR A 128 -1.33 -6.27 -11.19
CA THR A 128 -0.69 -4.98 -11.48
C THR A 128 -1.66 -3.85 -11.21
N VAL A 129 -1.28 -2.91 -10.36
CA VAL A 129 -2.07 -1.73 -10.02
C VAL A 129 -1.27 -0.49 -10.41
N LYS A 130 -1.81 0.30 -11.32
CA LYS A 130 -1.20 1.58 -11.69
C LYS A 130 -1.69 2.66 -10.76
N LEU A 131 -0.78 3.45 -10.25
CA LEU A 131 -1.03 4.57 -9.34
C LEU A 131 -0.55 5.86 -10.00
N GLY A 132 -1.39 6.86 -9.99
CA GLY A 132 -1.08 8.17 -10.55
C GLY A 132 -1.25 9.29 -9.55
N LYS A 133 -0.44 10.34 -9.67
CA LYS A 133 -0.61 11.56 -8.90
C LYS A 133 -1.47 12.54 -9.69
N VAL A 134 -2.55 12.96 -9.06
CA VAL A 134 -3.46 13.97 -9.59
C VAL A 134 -3.53 15.10 -8.57
N VAL A 135 -3.44 16.34 -9.02
CA VAL A 135 -3.64 17.49 -8.12
C VAL A 135 -5.15 17.62 -7.84
N PRO A 136 -5.62 17.33 -6.60
CA PRO A 136 -7.02 17.55 -6.26
C PRO A 136 -7.38 19.04 -6.38
N ASP A 137 -8.64 19.33 -6.71
CA ASP A 137 -9.12 20.71 -6.87
C ASP A 137 -8.84 21.58 -5.64
N HIS A 138 -8.96 20.99 -4.46
CA HIS A 138 -8.70 21.68 -3.19
C HIS A 138 -7.23 21.88 -2.87
N HIS A 139 -6.32 21.25 -3.63
CA HIS A 139 -4.86 21.45 -3.52
C HIS A 139 -4.34 22.51 -4.48
N ALA A 140 -5.14 22.90 -5.47
CA ALA A 140 -4.77 23.97 -6.38
C ALA A 140 -4.68 25.30 -5.62
N ARG A 141 -3.80 26.21 -6.08
CA ARG A 141 -3.67 27.51 -5.46
C ARG A 141 -4.98 28.27 -5.53
N LYS A 142 -5.41 28.76 -4.39
CA LYS A 142 -6.63 29.55 -4.24
C LYS A 142 -6.30 30.78 -3.41
N ASP A 143 -6.44 31.94 -4.01
CA ASP A 143 -6.17 33.20 -3.35
C ASP A 143 -7.42 33.64 -2.57
N TYR A 144 -7.26 33.88 -1.28
CA TYR A 144 -8.33 34.34 -0.40
C TYR A 144 -8.23 35.82 -0.04
N LEU A 145 -7.08 36.44 -0.34
CA LEU A 145 -6.81 37.87 -0.19
C LEU A 145 -5.97 38.39 -1.36
#